data_7f1ec9b3c3eac5c17b7eb4ad1fc28d57
#
_entry.id   7f1ec9b3c3eac5c17b7eb4ad1fc28d57
#
_cell.length_a   1.000
_cell.length_b   1.000
_cell.length_c   1.000
_cell.angle_alpha   90.00
_cell.angle_beta   90.00
_cell.angle_gamma   90.00
#
_symmetry.space_group_name_H-M   'P 1'
#
loop_
_entity.id
_entity.type
_entity.pdbx_description
1 polymer ?
#
loop_
_entity_poly.entity_id
_entity_poly.type
_entity_poly.pdbx_seq_one_letter_code
_entity_poly.pdbx_strand_id
1 'polypeptide(L)' 'MNSFKLNTYVIGGPENIQERHLLPYETKSAALVRFVSLFSSLGLDVFQLRFKNSSDTDFIKLANEIVQVLKNTSCKLCIN' A
#
# COMPACT_ATOMS: atom_id res chain seq x y z
N MET A 1 27.22 5.62 19.57
CA MET A 1 25.79 5.69 19.83
C MET A 1 25.02 4.62 19.06
N ASN A 2 24.23 3.89 19.77
CA ASN A 2 23.41 2.89 19.08
C ASN A 2 22.22 3.56 18.41
N SER A 3 22.11 3.40 17.14
CA SER A 3 20.90 3.80 16.46
C SER A 3 19.91 2.65 16.56
N PHE A 4 18.78 2.93 17.16
CA PHE A 4 17.71 1.97 17.29
C PHE A 4 16.68 2.27 16.23
N LYS A 5 16.59 1.41 15.25
CA LYS A 5 15.63 1.58 14.15
C LYS A 5 14.42 0.71 14.38
N LEU A 6 13.27 1.35 14.51
CA LEU A 6 12.00 0.63 14.54
C LEU A 6 11.51 0.46 13.10
N ASN A 7 11.24 -0.77 12.74
CA ASN A 7 10.62 -1.04 11.45
C ASN A 7 9.12 -0.82 11.55
N THR A 8 8.56 -0.11 10.58
CA THR A 8 7.13 0.11 10.49
C THR A 8 6.52 -0.83 9.47
N TYR A 9 5.37 -1.36 9.80
CA TYR A 9 4.72 -2.41 9.04
C TYR A 9 3.24 -2.13 8.99
N VAL A 10 2.67 -2.07 7.78
CA VAL A 10 1.24 -1.85 7.59
C VAL A 10 0.68 -2.97 6.72
N ILE A 11 -0.45 -3.52 7.12
CA ILE A 11 -1.19 -4.53 6.37
C ILE A 11 -2.50 -3.92 5.95
N GLY A 12 -2.84 -4.05 4.68
CA GLY A 12 -4.13 -3.55 4.24
C GLY A 12 -4.44 -3.91 2.80
N GLY A 13 -5.67 -3.60 2.43
CA GLY A 13 -6.18 -3.78 1.09
C GLY A 13 -7.29 -2.78 0.82
N PRO A 14 -7.88 -2.83 -0.40
CA PRO A 14 -8.94 -1.88 -0.75
C PRO A 14 -10.12 -1.92 0.20
N GLU A 15 -10.43 -3.08 0.78
CA GLU A 15 -11.55 -3.22 1.72
C GLU A 15 -11.34 -2.46 3.03
N ASN A 16 -10.12 -2.03 3.32
CA ASN A 16 -9.84 -1.23 4.50
C ASN A 16 -10.06 0.26 4.26
N ILE A 17 -10.27 0.67 3.02
CA ILE A 17 -10.49 2.07 2.67
C ILE A 17 -11.97 2.39 2.85
N GLN A 18 -12.26 3.43 3.61
CA GLN A 18 -13.63 3.89 3.81
C GLN A 18 -13.96 4.97 2.79
N GLU A 19 -15.26 5.12 2.48
CA GLU A 19 -15.67 6.10 1.47
C GLU A 19 -15.24 7.52 1.81
N ARG A 20 -15.21 7.87 3.09
CA ARG A 20 -14.77 9.21 3.52
C ARG A 20 -13.30 9.49 3.19
N HIS A 21 -12.52 8.46 2.88
CA HIS A 21 -11.11 8.60 2.52
C HIS A 21 -10.90 8.81 1.03
N LEU A 22 -11.97 8.69 0.23
CA LEU A 22 -11.86 8.75 -1.22
C LEU A 22 -11.91 10.20 -1.71
N LEU A 23 -11.08 10.50 -2.70
CA LEU A 23 -11.22 11.71 -3.49
C LEU A 23 -12.41 11.54 -4.45
N PRO A 24 -12.96 12.63 -5.00
CA PRO A 24 -14.04 12.52 -5.99
C PRO A 24 -13.66 11.56 -7.12
N TYR A 25 -14.54 10.62 -7.40
CA TYR A 25 -14.38 9.60 -8.45
C TYR A 25 -13.21 8.64 -8.24
N GLU A 26 -12.60 8.62 -7.08
CA GLU A 26 -11.51 7.69 -6.79
C GLU A 26 -12.07 6.33 -6.39
N THR A 27 -11.46 5.26 -6.92
CA THR A 27 -11.77 3.89 -6.47
C THR A 27 -11.02 3.58 -5.19
N LYS A 28 -11.49 2.57 -4.45
CA LYS A 28 -10.79 2.14 -3.25
C LYS A 28 -9.37 1.64 -3.56
N SER A 29 -9.19 0.96 -4.68
CA SER A 29 -7.85 0.50 -5.09
C SER A 29 -6.92 1.68 -5.38
N ALA A 30 -7.40 2.71 -6.08
CA ALA A 30 -6.60 3.89 -6.36
C ALA A 30 -6.25 4.64 -5.08
N ALA A 31 -7.21 4.74 -4.15
CA ALA A 31 -6.95 5.35 -2.85
C ALA A 31 -5.89 4.59 -2.07
N LEU A 32 -5.93 3.26 -2.11
CA LEU A 32 -4.90 2.45 -1.44
C LEU A 32 -3.52 2.76 -1.99
N VAL A 33 -3.38 2.81 -3.31
CA VAL A 33 -2.10 3.14 -3.95
C VAL A 33 -1.62 4.52 -3.49
N ARG A 34 -2.52 5.49 -3.43
CA ARG A 34 -2.21 6.84 -2.97
C ARG A 34 -1.73 6.83 -1.52
N PHE A 35 -2.41 6.10 -0.63
CA PHE A 35 -2.00 6.00 0.78
C PHE A 35 -0.65 5.30 0.93
N VAL A 36 -0.41 4.23 0.18
CA VAL A 36 0.88 3.52 0.25
C VAL A 36 2.02 4.44 -0.21
N SER A 37 1.78 5.21 -1.26
CA SER A 37 2.76 6.18 -1.74
C SER A 37 3.07 7.23 -0.66
N LEU A 38 2.03 7.74 0.00
CA LEU A 38 2.20 8.70 1.08
C LEU A 38 2.96 8.09 2.25
N PHE A 39 2.56 6.90 2.68
CA PHE A 39 3.21 6.23 3.82
C PHE A 39 4.68 5.94 3.53
N SER A 40 5.00 5.52 2.30
CA SER A 40 6.39 5.27 1.92
C SER A 40 7.23 6.55 1.98
N SER A 41 6.64 7.67 1.61
CA SER A 41 7.34 8.97 1.68
C SER A 41 7.55 9.41 3.13
N LEU A 42 6.73 8.91 4.05
CA LEU A 42 6.86 9.20 5.49
C LEU A 42 7.71 8.18 6.23
N GLY A 43 8.30 7.23 5.53
CA GLY A 43 9.24 6.29 6.12
C GLY A 43 8.71 4.90 6.42
N LEU A 44 7.56 4.53 5.87
CA LEU A 44 7.06 3.16 6.01
C LEU A 44 8.07 2.17 5.45
N ASP A 45 8.40 1.14 6.21
CA ASP A 45 9.39 0.15 5.81
C ASP A 45 8.81 -1.00 5.00
N VAL A 46 7.61 -1.47 5.38
CA VAL A 46 6.98 -2.61 4.72
C VAL A 46 5.48 -2.38 4.61
N PHE A 47 4.94 -2.60 3.43
CA PHE A 47 3.50 -2.68 3.22
C PHE A 47 3.14 -4.08 2.77
N GLN A 48 2.23 -4.73 3.49
CA GLN A 48 1.70 -6.04 3.11
C GLN A 48 0.33 -5.87 2.47
N LEU A 49 0.22 -6.27 1.22
CA LEU A 49 -1.03 -6.24 0.49
C LEU A 49 -1.87 -7.46 0.83
N ARG A 50 -3.08 -7.22 1.28
CA ARG A 50 -4.07 -8.26 1.55
C ARG A 50 -5.37 -7.89 0.87
N PHE A 51 -5.68 -8.55 -0.24
CA PHE A 51 -6.83 -8.24 -1.06
C PHE A 51 -7.74 -9.46 -1.11
N LYS A 52 -8.73 -9.48 -0.21
CA LYS A 52 -9.68 -10.58 -0.13
C LYS A 52 -10.71 -10.48 -1.25
N ASN A 53 -11.16 -11.64 -1.71
CA ASN A 53 -12.26 -11.74 -2.68
C ASN A 53 -11.98 -11.04 -4.00
N SER A 54 -10.72 -10.84 -4.33
CA SER A 54 -10.33 -10.28 -5.62
C SER A 54 -10.12 -11.39 -6.64
N SER A 55 -10.30 -11.08 -7.91
CA SER A 55 -9.82 -11.94 -8.97
C SER A 55 -8.29 -11.86 -9.04
N ASP A 56 -7.66 -12.90 -9.63
CA ASP A 56 -6.21 -12.89 -9.80
C ASP A 56 -5.76 -11.68 -10.64
N THR A 57 -6.55 -11.34 -11.67
CA THR A 57 -6.25 -10.21 -12.53
C THR A 57 -6.24 -8.89 -11.74
N ASP A 58 -7.27 -8.68 -10.91
CA ASP A 58 -7.36 -7.46 -10.10
C ASP A 58 -6.25 -7.39 -9.07
N PHE A 59 -5.92 -8.53 -8.46
CA PHE A 59 -4.84 -8.59 -7.48
C PHE A 59 -3.50 -8.23 -8.12
N ILE A 60 -3.19 -8.84 -9.27
CA ILE A 60 -1.93 -8.59 -9.97
C ILE A 60 -1.84 -7.13 -10.41
N LYS A 61 -2.94 -6.58 -10.93
CA LYS A 61 -2.96 -5.19 -11.37
C LYS A 61 -2.67 -4.25 -10.20
N LEU A 62 -3.33 -4.47 -9.06
CA LEU A 62 -3.12 -3.62 -7.88
C LEU A 62 -1.70 -3.77 -7.34
N ALA A 63 -1.19 -5.00 -7.26
CA ALA A 63 0.17 -5.23 -6.80
C ALA A 63 1.20 -4.52 -7.68
N ASN A 64 1.00 -4.56 -9.00
CA ASN A 64 1.89 -3.87 -9.93
C ASN A 64 1.84 -2.35 -9.75
N GLU A 65 0.66 -1.79 -9.52
CA GLU A 65 0.52 -0.35 -9.27
C GLU A 65 1.26 0.06 -8.00
N ILE A 66 1.16 -0.75 -6.96
CA ILE A 66 1.87 -0.49 -5.70
C ILE A 66 3.38 -0.59 -5.92
N VAL A 67 3.85 -1.60 -6.64
CA VAL A 67 5.27 -1.73 -6.95
C VAL A 67 5.79 -0.48 -7.64
N GLN A 68 5.02 0.09 -8.58
CA GLN A 68 5.45 1.29 -9.29
C GLN A 68 5.63 2.49 -8.36
N VAL A 69 4.71 2.70 -7.42
CA VAL A 69 4.83 3.84 -6.51
C VAL A 69 5.91 3.64 -5.45
N LEU A 70 6.28 2.40 -5.18
CA LEU A 70 7.35 2.10 -4.22
C LEU A 70 8.73 2.01 -4.85
N LYS A 71 8.84 2.12 -6.16
CA LYS A 71 10.04 1.77 -6.93
C LYS A 71 11.30 2.50 -6.47
N ASN A 72 11.20 3.78 -6.11
CA ASN A 72 12.36 4.56 -5.69
C ASN A 72 12.33 4.85 -4.19
N THR A 73 11.64 4.02 -3.43
CA THR A 73 11.57 4.13 -1.98
C THR A 73 12.27 2.95 -1.34
N SER A 74 12.49 3.04 -0.03
CA SER A 74 13.00 1.91 0.74
C SER A 74 11.89 0.99 1.25
N CYS A 75 10.64 1.34 0.99
CA CYS A 75 9.50 0.51 1.41
C CYS A 75 9.40 -0.74 0.55
N LYS A 76 9.20 -1.89 1.19
CA LYS A 76 9.07 -3.17 0.50
C LYS A 76 7.63 -3.61 0.48
N LEU A 77 7.22 -4.21 -0.63
CA LEU A 77 5.90 -4.82 -0.75
C LEU A 77 5.99 -6.29 -0.35
N CYS A 78 5.09 -6.70 0.53
CA CYS A 78 4.90 -8.09 0.91
C CYS A 78 3.52 -8.53 0.42
N ILE A 79 3.44 -9.72 -0.15
CA ILE A 79 2.17 -10.26 -0.63
C ILE A 79 1.70 -11.34 0.34
N ASN A 80 0.46 -11.21 0.72
CA ASN A 80 -0.15 -12.19 1.62
C ASN A 80 -0.96 -13.22 0.83
#